data_8728cd28eba32f303ad6aef0077ecf91
#
_entry.id   8728cd28eba32f303ad6aef0077ecf91
#
_cell.length_a   1.000
_cell.length_b   1.000
_cell.length_c   1.000
_cell.angle_alpha   90.00
_cell.angle_beta   90.00
_cell.angle_gamma   90.00
#
_symmetry.space_group_name_H-M   'P 1'
#
loop_
_entity.id
_entity.type
_entity.pdbx_description
1 polymer ?
#
loop_
_entity_poly.entity_id
_entity_poly.type
_entity_poly.pdbx_seq_one_letter_code
_entity_poly.pdbx_strand_id
1 'polypeptide(L)'
;MTTISSRILIILAAVFVLTKAAQSGEAHWPATLTIGTGSPGGTYYDYGEGLARLLTRKLNIPVFARSTEGPTENIKLLEADEIQLAFVTLGVAQQAWNGTGEWTGGKQFRAMRAVFPMYDTPFQFMALQESGILSVTDLTDKRVGIGPQGGTTGIYMPEFFKILKINPTIQTGNWSDLAVAIQARALDALAVGAGAPFPEFAALERKNKVRYLALTAGQVTALRQALPELGSSVVPAGTYPSLTRPYQTVGLYNFAVAHRALPDDLVYAIAEAVFANHEEMMQIHYAAADTVPANFTRNTILPFHDGAARWYHNKSSSGVVLGD
;
A
#
# COMPACT_ATOMS: atom_id res chain seq x y z
N MET A 1 49.26 -41.77 51.50
CA MET A 1 47.95 -42.27 51.22
C MET A 1 47.12 -41.03 50.80
N THR A 2 46.80 -40.69 49.68
CA THR A 2 46.63 -41.14 48.32
C THR A 2 45.78 -40.07 47.66
N THR A 3 46.33 -39.36 46.81
CA THR A 3 45.88 -38.50 45.73
C THR A 3 44.66 -39.03 44.97
N ILE A 4 43.46 -38.40 45.13
CA ILE A 4 42.36 -38.38 44.14
C ILE A 4 41.56 -37.12 44.39
N SER A 5 41.86 -36.04 43.71
CA SER A 5 40.96 -34.87 43.63
C SER A 5 41.53 -33.79 42.70
N SER A 6 41.80 -34.10 41.43
CA SER A 6 42.24 -33.08 40.47
C SER A 6 41.79 -33.31 39.02
N ARG A 7 40.77 -34.14 38.79
CA ARG A 7 40.32 -34.45 37.41
C ARG A 7 38.83 -34.18 37.11
N ILE A 8 38.10 -33.59 38.04
CA ILE A 8 36.64 -33.30 37.83
C ILE A 8 36.32 -31.84 37.58
N LEU A 9 37.32 -30.91 37.62
CA LEU A 9 37.07 -29.46 37.49
C LEU A 9 37.29 -28.90 36.08
N ILE A 10 37.60 -29.70 35.08
CA ILE A 10 37.91 -29.23 33.70
C ILE A 10 36.78 -29.52 32.70
N ILE A 11 35.76 -30.28 33.05
CA ILE A 11 34.66 -30.66 32.12
C ILE A 11 33.43 -29.73 32.20
N LEU A 12 33.31 -28.86 33.22
CA LEU A 12 32.18 -27.95 33.37
C LEU A 12 32.39 -26.56 32.74
N ALA A 13 33.60 -26.25 32.20
CA ALA A 13 33.86 -24.97 31.55
C ALA A 13 33.66 -24.98 30.01
N ALA A 14 33.42 -26.16 29.41
CA ALA A 14 33.29 -26.30 27.97
C ALA A 14 31.83 -26.33 27.44
N VAL A 15 30.80 -26.25 28.31
CA VAL A 15 29.41 -26.33 27.88
C VAL A 15 28.70 -24.95 27.84
N PHE A 16 29.40 -23.86 28.19
CA PHE A 16 28.78 -22.52 28.25
C PHE A 16 29.12 -21.60 27.05
N VAL A 17 29.65 -22.12 25.96
CA VAL A 17 30.05 -21.32 24.78
C VAL A 17 29.22 -21.62 23.52
N LEU A 18 28.17 -22.44 23.58
CA LEU A 18 27.46 -22.88 22.39
C LEU A 18 25.96 -22.52 22.37
N THR A 19 25.56 -21.36 22.91
CA THR A 19 24.20 -20.85 22.72
C THR A 19 24.18 -19.34 22.40
N LYS A 20 25.04 -18.89 21.49
CA LYS A 20 24.93 -17.57 20.83
C LYS A 20 25.17 -17.72 19.34
N ALA A 21 24.31 -18.49 18.68
CA ALA A 21 24.33 -18.59 17.22
C ALA A 21 22.89 -18.71 16.71
N ALA A 22 22.11 -17.64 16.91
CA ALA A 22 20.83 -17.43 16.24
C ALA A 22 20.45 -15.94 16.31
N GLN A 23 21.34 -15.06 15.95
CA GLN A 23 21.06 -13.66 15.64
C GLN A 23 21.97 -13.25 14.51
N SER A 24 21.70 -13.73 13.31
CA SER A 24 22.37 -13.24 12.11
C SER A 24 21.39 -12.44 11.26
N GLY A 25 20.88 -11.34 11.81
CA GLY A 25 20.75 -10.14 10.99
C GLY A 25 22.17 -9.64 10.78
N GLU A 26 22.48 -9.14 9.59
CA GLU A 26 23.75 -8.48 9.34
C GLU A 26 23.97 -7.46 10.47
N ALA A 27 25.17 -7.39 11.06
CA ALA A 27 25.43 -6.62 12.28
C ALA A 27 25.09 -5.11 12.18
N HIS A 28 24.89 -4.60 10.96
CA HIS A 28 24.53 -3.21 10.67
C HIS A 28 23.04 -2.97 10.32
N TRP A 29 22.22 -4.03 10.30
CA TRP A 29 20.78 -3.90 10.08
C TRP A 29 20.08 -3.40 11.36
N PRO A 30 18.98 -2.64 11.23
CA PRO A 30 18.19 -2.24 12.39
C PRO A 30 17.62 -3.48 13.09
N ALA A 31 17.48 -3.40 14.42
CA ALA A 31 16.93 -4.50 15.22
C ALA A 31 15.48 -4.82 14.88
N THR A 32 14.73 -3.86 14.37
CA THR A 32 13.32 -3.98 13.95
C THR A 32 13.05 -3.09 12.75
N LEU A 33 12.01 -3.42 11.97
CA LEU A 33 11.45 -2.56 10.92
C LEU A 33 9.99 -2.25 11.21
N THR A 34 9.56 -1.05 10.86
CA THR A 34 8.15 -0.65 10.88
C THR A 34 7.71 -0.23 9.48
N ILE A 35 6.58 -0.76 9.02
CA ILE A 35 5.94 -0.43 7.74
C ILE A 35 4.75 0.47 8.02
N GLY A 36 4.73 1.69 7.52
CA GLY A 36 3.55 2.55 7.48
C GLY A 36 2.57 2.05 6.43
N THR A 37 1.34 1.73 6.83
CA THR A 37 0.35 1.06 5.99
C THR A 37 -0.84 1.98 5.66
N GLY A 38 -2.01 1.69 6.14
CA GLY A 38 -3.24 2.45 5.99
C GLY A 38 -4.22 2.17 7.11
N SER A 39 -5.44 2.67 6.99
CA SER A 39 -6.46 2.44 8.00
C SER A 39 -7.06 1.04 7.89
N PRO A 40 -7.55 0.46 9.00
CA PRO A 40 -8.27 -0.80 9.01
C PRO A 40 -9.40 -0.83 7.96
N GLY A 41 -9.57 -1.98 7.31
CA GLY A 41 -10.52 -2.18 6.21
C GLY A 41 -10.01 -1.70 4.85
N GLY A 42 -8.81 -1.14 4.75
CA GLY A 42 -8.18 -0.72 3.51
C GLY A 42 -7.14 -1.71 2.98
N THR A 43 -6.92 -1.69 1.65
CA THR A 43 -5.95 -2.59 0.99
C THR A 43 -4.53 -2.46 1.54
N TYR A 44 -4.06 -1.25 1.84
CA TYR A 44 -2.73 -1.05 2.45
C TYR A 44 -2.60 -1.75 3.81
N TYR A 45 -3.69 -1.77 4.60
CA TYR A 45 -3.68 -2.42 5.91
C TYR A 45 -3.46 -3.93 5.78
N ASP A 46 -4.30 -4.61 5.01
CA ASP A 46 -4.22 -6.07 4.83
C ASP A 46 -2.90 -6.49 4.16
N TYR A 47 -2.50 -5.77 3.11
CA TYR A 47 -1.23 -6.00 2.41
C TYR A 47 -0.03 -5.83 3.34
N GLY A 48 -0.04 -4.78 4.17
CA GLY A 48 1.05 -4.46 5.09
C GLY A 48 1.20 -5.46 6.22
N GLU A 49 0.09 -5.91 6.80
CA GLU A 49 0.09 -6.95 7.81
C GLU A 49 0.68 -8.27 7.26
N GLY A 50 0.31 -8.64 6.04
CA GLY A 50 0.85 -9.83 5.40
C GLY A 50 2.33 -9.68 5.05
N LEU A 51 2.71 -8.55 4.48
CA LEU A 51 4.11 -8.25 4.15
C LEU A 51 5.00 -8.25 5.40
N ALA A 52 4.55 -7.67 6.50
CA ALA A 52 5.30 -7.67 7.76
C ALA A 52 5.60 -9.08 8.25
N ARG A 53 4.59 -9.99 8.19
CA ARG A 53 4.79 -11.40 8.52
C ARG A 53 5.77 -12.11 7.57
N LEU A 54 5.67 -11.85 6.27
CA LEU A 54 6.59 -12.40 5.26
C LEU A 54 8.02 -11.95 5.55
N LEU A 55 8.25 -10.64 5.67
CA LEU A 55 9.59 -10.08 5.89
C LEU A 55 10.19 -10.53 7.22
N THR A 56 9.39 -10.62 8.30
CA THR A 56 9.87 -11.16 9.59
C THR A 56 10.48 -12.54 9.42
N ARG A 57 9.82 -13.43 8.67
CA ARG A 57 10.32 -14.79 8.45
C ARG A 57 11.55 -14.83 7.52
N LYS A 58 11.55 -13.98 6.46
CA LYS A 58 12.61 -14.05 5.43
C LYS A 58 13.87 -13.31 5.81
N LEU A 59 13.75 -12.23 6.59
CA LEU A 59 14.88 -11.41 7.03
C LEU A 59 15.40 -11.81 8.41
N ASN A 60 14.66 -12.62 9.15
CA ASN A 60 14.95 -13.00 10.54
C ASN A 60 15.14 -11.79 11.48
N ILE A 61 14.39 -10.70 11.22
CA ILE A 61 14.24 -9.54 12.10
C ILE A 61 12.76 -9.23 12.28
N PRO A 62 12.31 -8.75 13.46
CA PRO A 62 10.91 -8.36 13.65
C PRO A 62 10.52 -7.21 12.72
N VAL A 63 9.42 -7.39 11.98
CA VAL A 63 8.83 -6.37 11.13
C VAL A 63 7.39 -6.14 11.59
N PHE A 64 7.03 -4.88 11.82
CA PHE A 64 5.72 -4.49 12.32
C PHE A 64 4.98 -3.65 11.28
N ALA A 65 3.69 -3.92 11.11
CA ALA A 65 2.79 -3.05 10.37
C ALA A 65 2.22 -1.99 11.32
N ARG A 66 2.37 -0.71 10.98
CA ARG A 66 1.77 0.42 11.68
C ARG A 66 0.58 0.93 10.90
N SER A 67 -0.61 0.86 11.51
CA SER A 67 -1.80 1.49 10.93
C SER A 67 -1.64 3.00 10.90
N THR A 68 -2.01 3.62 9.80
CA THR A 68 -1.95 5.06 9.54
C THR A 68 -3.20 5.51 8.78
N GLU A 69 -3.35 6.82 8.57
CA GLU A 69 -4.38 7.34 7.68
C GLU A 69 -4.10 7.03 6.20
N GLY A 70 -2.85 6.69 5.84
CA GLY A 70 -2.42 6.38 4.47
C GLY A 70 -1.18 7.14 4.04
N PRO A 71 -1.01 7.40 2.72
CA PRO A 71 0.27 7.83 2.16
C PRO A 71 0.79 9.16 2.69
N THR A 72 -0.06 10.12 3.06
CA THR A 72 0.41 11.41 3.58
C THR A 72 1.04 11.28 4.96
N GLU A 73 0.43 10.50 5.87
CA GLU A 73 1.00 10.21 7.17
C GLU A 73 2.25 9.34 7.02
N ASN A 74 2.21 8.31 6.16
CA ASN A 74 3.35 7.46 5.87
C ASN A 74 4.59 8.27 5.45
N ILE A 75 4.41 9.24 4.54
CA ILE A 75 5.49 10.09 4.06
C ILE A 75 6.05 10.97 5.20
N LYS A 76 5.19 11.52 6.04
CA LYS A 76 5.62 12.34 7.18
C LYS A 76 6.41 11.53 8.19
N LEU A 77 5.94 10.34 8.53
CA LEU A 77 6.61 9.42 9.45
C LEU A 77 7.94 8.91 8.89
N LEU A 78 7.99 8.61 7.60
CA LEU A 78 9.22 8.21 6.91
C LEU A 78 10.24 9.36 6.90
N GLU A 79 9.82 10.59 6.61
CA GLU A 79 10.70 11.77 6.64
C GLU A 79 11.23 12.08 8.05
N ALA A 80 10.48 11.71 9.09
CA ALA A 80 10.87 11.86 10.50
C ALA A 80 11.71 10.68 11.03
N ASP A 81 11.99 9.66 10.19
CA ASP A 81 12.65 8.41 10.56
C ASP A 81 11.92 7.62 11.67
N GLU A 82 10.60 7.81 11.80
CA GLU A 82 9.76 7.06 12.74
C GLU A 82 9.36 5.68 12.21
N ILE A 83 9.39 5.51 10.88
CA ILE A 83 9.17 4.24 10.17
C ILE A 83 10.24 4.07 9.10
N GLN A 84 10.53 2.82 8.74
CA GLN A 84 11.60 2.49 7.81
C GLN A 84 11.09 2.17 6.41
N LEU A 85 9.87 1.64 6.32
CA LEU A 85 9.16 1.32 5.08
C LEU A 85 7.78 1.96 5.07
N ALA A 86 7.25 2.25 3.89
CA ALA A 86 5.93 2.84 3.76
C ALA A 86 5.28 2.49 2.42
N PHE A 87 3.95 2.61 2.34
CA PHE A 87 3.20 2.52 1.09
C PHE A 87 2.75 3.90 0.64
N VAL A 88 2.92 4.19 -0.64
CA VAL A 88 2.52 5.45 -1.24
C VAL A 88 1.87 5.23 -2.60
N THR A 89 0.87 6.04 -2.94
CA THR A 89 0.47 6.23 -4.34
C THR A 89 1.40 7.26 -4.97
N LEU A 90 1.82 7.02 -6.20
CA LEU A 90 2.81 7.88 -6.87
C LEU A 90 2.35 9.34 -7.00
N GLY A 91 1.05 9.59 -7.19
CA GLY A 91 0.55 10.96 -7.22
C GLY A 91 0.73 11.70 -5.90
N VAL A 92 0.41 11.06 -4.75
CA VAL A 92 0.67 11.66 -3.42
C VAL A 92 2.17 11.82 -3.16
N ALA A 93 2.97 10.83 -3.58
CA ALA A 93 4.43 10.91 -3.48
C ALA A 93 5.00 12.05 -4.32
N GLN A 94 4.45 12.32 -5.52
CA GLN A 94 4.83 13.45 -6.37
C GLN A 94 4.51 14.79 -5.70
N GLN A 95 3.31 14.92 -5.13
CA GLN A 95 2.94 16.11 -4.35
C GLN A 95 3.92 16.36 -3.21
N ALA A 96 4.26 15.31 -2.45
CA ALA A 96 5.23 15.40 -1.36
C ALA A 96 6.63 15.77 -1.86
N TRP A 97 7.09 15.08 -2.90
CA TRP A 97 8.42 15.31 -3.48
C TRP A 97 8.61 16.73 -3.95
N ASN A 98 7.59 17.31 -4.58
CA ASN A 98 7.62 18.68 -5.10
C ASN A 98 7.16 19.75 -4.10
N GLY A 99 6.52 19.37 -3.00
CA GLY A 99 5.92 20.31 -2.04
C GLY A 99 4.67 21.00 -2.59
N THR A 100 3.92 20.37 -3.52
CA THR A 100 2.79 20.98 -4.23
C THR A 100 1.42 20.64 -3.66
N GLY A 101 1.28 19.53 -2.91
CA GLY A 101 0.02 19.21 -2.26
C GLY A 101 -0.27 20.19 -1.09
N GLU A 102 -1.51 20.64 -0.93
CA GLU A 102 -1.89 21.54 0.18
C GLU A 102 -1.47 20.98 1.55
N TRP A 103 -1.59 19.68 1.75
CA TRP A 103 -1.21 18.95 2.96
C TRP A 103 0.30 19.02 3.28
N THR A 104 1.14 19.40 2.31
CA THR A 104 2.60 19.55 2.49
C THR A 104 2.98 20.89 3.12
N GLY A 105 2.11 21.89 3.03
CA GLY A 105 2.42 23.26 3.42
C GLY A 105 3.62 23.87 2.68
N GLY A 106 3.90 23.39 1.45
CA GLY A 106 5.05 23.79 0.63
C GLY A 106 6.34 23.05 0.99
N LYS A 107 6.33 22.18 2.00
CA LYS A 107 7.49 21.37 2.38
C LYS A 107 7.72 20.24 1.38
N GLN A 108 8.98 20.05 0.97
CA GLN A 108 9.43 18.92 0.18
C GLN A 108 9.89 17.78 1.10
N PHE A 109 9.44 16.55 0.79
CA PHE A 109 9.77 15.34 1.54
C PHE A 109 10.74 14.50 0.69
N ARG A 110 11.95 14.31 1.15
CA ARG A 110 13.07 13.77 0.36
C ARG A 110 13.69 12.49 0.93
N ALA A 111 13.18 11.97 2.05
CA ALA A 111 13.70 10.74 2.64
C ALA A 111 13.28 9.48 1.90
N MET A 112 12.16 9.49 1.17
CA MET A 112 11.62 8.30 0.50
C MET A 112 12.45 7.88 -0.72
N ARG A 113 12.63 6.56 -0.88
CA ARG A 113 13.23 5.90 -2.05
C ARG A 113 12.35 4.74 -2.47
N ALA A 114 12.08 4.60 -3.76
CA ALA A 114 11.29 3.49 -4.29
C ALA A 114 12.02 2.15 -4.07
N VAL A 115 11.27 1.12 -3.66
CA VAL A 115 11.79 -0.24 -3.47
C VAL A 115 11.18 -1.19 -4.48
N PHE A 116 9.87 -1.40 -4.44
CA PHE A 116 9.18 -2.29 -5.36
C PHE A 116 7.79 -1.78 -5.73
N PRO A 117 7.33 -2.11 -6.97
CA PRO A 117 5.97 -1.81 -7.40
C PRO A 117 4.98 -2.67 -6.62
N MET A 118 3.83 -2.10 -6.29
CA MET A 118 2.79 -2.82 -5.59
C MET A 118 1.65 -3.18 -6.55
N TYR A 119 0.74 -2.26 -6.81
CA TYR A 119 -0.46 -2.47 -7.62
C TYR A 119 -1.09 -1.14 -8.04
N ASP A 120 -2.05 -1.21 -8.98
CA ASP A 120 -2.86 -0.06 -9.35
C ASP A 120 -3.91 0.26 -8.28
N THR A 121 -4.21 1.54 -8.14
CA THR A 121 -5.25 2.09 -7.27
C THR A 121 -6.38 2.67 -8.12
N PRO A 122 -7.29 1.85 -8.63
CA PRO A 122 -8.48 2.35 -9.32
C PRO A 122 -9.38 3.13 -8.37
N PHE A 123 -9.92 4.25 -8.86
CA PHE A 123 -10.96 4.97 -8.14
C PHE A 123 -12.33 4.35 -8.43
N GLN A 124 -13.00 3.90 -7.38
CA GLN A 124 -14.23 3.13 -7.45
C GLN A 124 -15.34 3.79 -6.65
N PHE A 125 -16.57 3.74 -7.13
CA PHE A 125 -17.74 4.25 -6.45
C PHE A 125 -18.76 3.15 -6.29
N MET A 126 -19.34 3.02 -5.11
CA MET A 126 -20.34 2.03 -4.79
C MET A 126 -21.49 2.65 -4.00
N ALA A 127 -22.72 2.31 -4.36
CA ALA A 127 -23.92 2.63 -3.61
C ALA A 127 -24.73 1.36 -3.33
N LEU A 128 -25.57 1.37 -2.29
CA LEU A 128 -26.55 0.32 -2.13
C LEU A 128 -27.61 0.44 -3.23
N GLN A 129 -28.06 -0.69 -3.78
CA GLN A 129 -29.00 -0.67 -4.92
C GLN A 129 -30.32 0.04 -4.58
N GLU A 130 -30.76 -0.08 -3.33
CA GLU A 130 -31.98 0.57 -2.83
C GLU A 130 -31.87 2.09 -2.67
N SER A 131 -30.66 2.68 -2.68
CA SER A 131 -30.47 4.15 -2.62
C SER A 131 -31.02 4.87 -3.86
N GLY A 132 -31.28 4.14 -4.94
CA GLY A 132 -31.71 4.72 -6.23
C GLY A 132 -30.62 5.45 -7.00
N ILE A 133 -29.38 5.51 -6.50
CA ILE A 133 -28.23 6.13 -7.17
C ILE A 133 -27.82 5.24 -8.35
N LEU A 134 -27.78 5.81 -9.57
CA LEU A 134 -27.51 5.09 -10.80
C LEU A 134 -26.16 5.43 -11.44
N SER A 135 -25.62 6.63 -11.15
CA SER A 135 -24.41 7.17 -11.73
C SER A 135 -23.62 8.01 -10.73
N VAL A 136 -22.38 8.35 -11.05
CA VAL A 136 -21.53 9.21 -10.20
C VAL A 136 -22.12 10.63 -10.09
N THR A 137 -22.84 11.13 -11.10
CA THR A 137 -23.50 12.44 -11.05
C THR A 137 -24.65 12.50 -10.06
N ASP A 138 -25.29 11.37 -9.75
CA ASP A 138 -26.38 11.30 -8.76
C ASP A 138 -25.87 11.44 -7.31
N LEU A 139 -24.55 11.53 -7.12
CA LEU A 139 -23.95 11.77 -5.81
C LEU A 139 -24.09 13.23 -5.33
N THR A 140 -24.54 14.17 -6.18
CA THR A 140 -24.88 15.52 -5.75
C THR A 140 -25.93 15.47 -4.64
N ASP A 141 -25.72 16.23 -3.56
CA ASP A 141 -26.53 16.28 -2.35
C ASP A 141 -26.64 14.94 -1.57
N LYS A 142 -25.80 13.94 -1.91
CA LYS A 142 -25.74 12.67 -1.19
C LYS A 142 -24.59 12.67 -0.17
N ARG A 143 -24.73 11.83 0.87
CA ARG A 143 -23.71 11.61 1.89
C ARG A 143 -22.74 10.54 1.38
N VAL A 144 -21.50 10.94 1.13
CA VAL A 144 -20.48 10.06 0.51
C VAL A 144 -19.30 9.88 1.45
N GLY A 145 -18.99 8.63 1.81
CA GLY A 145 -17.81 8.25 2.57
C GLY A 145 -16.59 8.12 1.66
N ILE A 146 -15.49 8.76 2.03
CA ILE A 146 -14.26 8.79 1.21
C ILE A 146 -13.00 8.33 1.96
N GLY A 147 -13.15 7.64 3.09
CA GLY A 147 -12.01 7.14 3.87
C GLY A 147 -11.30 8.22 4.68
N PRO A 148 -10.10 7.92 5.19
CA PRO A 148 -9.31 8.87 5.96
C PRO A 148 -8.87 10.07 5.13
N GLN A 149 -8.78 11.23 5.77
CA GLN A 149 -8.38 12.48 5.11
C GLN A 149 -6.96 12.39 4.53
N GLY A 150 -6.03 11.72 5.23
CA GLY A 150 -4.65 11.50 4.79
C GLY A 150 -4.48 10.35 3.79
N GLY A 151 -5.56 9.64 3.44
CA GLY A 151 -5.57 8.58 2.44
C GLY A 151 -5.57 9.12 1.01
N THR A 152 -5.22 8.26 0.04
CA THR A 152 -5.28 8.60 -1.39
C THR A 152 -6.66 9.12 -1.79
N THR A 153 -7.72 8.47 -1.31
CA THR A 153 -9.09 8.90 -1.58
C THR A 153 -9.38 10.27 -0.99
N GLY A 154 -8.96 10.50 0.27
CA GLY A 154 -9.15 11.78 0.95
C GLY A 154 -8.49 12.96 0.23
N ILE A 155 -7.36 12.72 -0.43
CA ILE A 155 -6.63 13.72 -1.22
C ILE A 155 -7.30 13.97 -2.57
N TYR A 156 -7.69 12.92 -3.30
CA TYR A 156 -8.13 13.05 -4.69
C TYR A 156 -9.64 13.20 -4.86
N MET A 157 -10.44 12.61 -3.99
CA MET A 157 -11.90 12.59 -4.21
C MET A 157 -12.55 13.97 -4.13
N PRO A 158 -12.15 14.88 -3.22
CA PRO A 158 -12.67 16.26 -3.24
C PRO A 158 -12.38 16.98 -4.56
N GLU A 159 -11.18 16.80 -5.13
CA GLU A 159 -10.83 17.37 -6.42
C GLU A 159 -11.62 16.74 -7.57
N PHE A 160 -11.86 15.41 -7.53
CA PHE A 160 -12.73 14.74 -8.52
C PHE A 160 -14.14 15.34 -8.52
N PHE A 161 -14.74 15.49 -7.36
CA PHE A 161 -16.06 16.08 -7.25
C PHE A 161 -16.10 17.52 -7.79
N LYS A 162 -15.08 18.32 -7.49
CA LYS A 162 -14.95 19.69 -8.02
C LYS A 162 -14.83 19.71 -9.55
N ILE A 163 -13.94 18.89 -10.13
CA ILE A 163 -13.72 18.79 -11.58
C ILE A 163 -14.99 18.31 -12.28
N LEU A 164 -15.69 17.34 -11.72
CA LEU A 164 -16.90 16.75 -12.28
C LEU A 164 -18.17 17.55 -11.96
N LYS A 165 -18.03 18.66 -11.19
CA LYS A 165 -19.16 19.52 -10.75
C LYS A 165 -20.23 18.75 -9.99
N ILE A 166 -19.80 17.82 -9.11
CA ILE A 166 -20.64 17.05 -8.20
C ILE A 166 -20.44 17.64 -6.81
N ASN A 167 -21.52 17.84 -6.06
CA ASN A 167 -21.47 18.50 -4.75
C ASN A 167 -22.07 17.60 -3.65
N PRO A 168 -21.39 16.52 -3.21
CA PRO A 168 -21.86 15.67 -2.14
C PRO A 168 -21.55 16.27 -0.76
N THR A 169 -22.22 15.75 0.28
CA THR A 169 -21.77 15.90 1.65
C THR A 169 -20.72 14.82 1.93
N ILE A 170 -19.47 15.23 2.03
CA ILE A 170 -18.32 14.32 2.24
C ILE A 170 -18.24 13.95 3.73
N GLN A 171 -18.04 12.65 3.99
CA GLN A 171 -17.71 12.12 5.31
C GLN A 171 -16.39 11.37 5.24
N THR A 172 -15.45 11.73 6.11
CA THR A 172 -14.16 11.05 6.28
C THR A 172 -14.19 10.12 7.51
N GLY A 173 -13.32 9.13 7.53
CA GLY A 173 -13.20 8.17 8.64
C GLY A 173 -12.44 6.93 8.20
N ASN A 174 -12.19 5.98 9.11
CA ASN A 174 -11.63 4.69 8.72
C ASN A 174 -12.67 3.88 7.91
N TRP A 175 -12.17 2.96 7.09
CA TRP A 175 -13.03 2.25 6.15
C TRP A 175 -14.05 1.35 6.81
N SER A 176 -13.70 0.72 7.93
CA SER A 176 -14.60 -0.16 8.66
C SER A 176 -15.79 0.62 9.26
N ASP A 177 -15.54 1.82 9.79
CA ASP A 177 -16.63 2.66 10.32
C ASP A 177 -17.54 3.18 9.20
N LEU A 178 -16.97 3.56 8.05
CA LEU A 178 -17.75 3.98 6.88
C LEU A 178 -18.58 2.82 6.29
N ALA A 179 -18.06 1.61 6.33
CA ALA A 179 -18.81 0.40 5.94
C ALA A 179 -19.99 0.13 6.88
N VAL A 180 -19.84 0.37 8.18
CA VAL A 180 -20.95 0.32 9.15
C VAL A 180 -21.96 1.44 8.85
N ALA A 181 -21.49 2.66 8.59
CA ALA A 181 -22.35 3.82 8.33
C ALA A 181 -23.24 3.63 7.08
N ILE A 182 -22.69 3.07 5.98
CA ILE A 182 -23.52 2.81 4.78
C ILE A 182 -24.55 1.70 5.02
N GLN A 183 -24.21 0.66 5.79
CA GLN A 183 -25.18 -0.37 6.17
C GLN A 183 -26.31 0.18 7.05
N ALA A 184 -25.99 1.13 7.93
CA ALA A 184 -26.94 1.83 8.78
C ALA A 184 -27.72 2.95 8.06
N ARG A 185 -27.51 3.15 6.74
CA ARG A 185 -28.11 4.25 5.95
C ARG A 185 -27.71 5.65 6.43
N ALA A 186 -26.64 5.77 7.20
CA ALA A 186 -26.02 7.04 7.54
C ALA A 186 -25.21 7.63 6.37
N LEU A 187 -24.80 6.78 5.41
CA LEU A 187 -24.21 7.15 4.13
C LEU A 187 -25.04 6.61 2.98
N ASP A 188 -24.97 7.29 1.83
CA ASP A 188 -25.68 6.92 0.60
C ASP A 188 -24.76 6.19 -0.39
N ALA A 189 -23.44 6.49 -0.36
CA ALA A 189 -22.43 5.87 -1.18
C ALA A 189 -21.06 5.87 -0.51
N LEU A 190 -20.15 5.04 -1.03
CA LEU A 190 -18.73 5.07 -0.76
C LEU A 190 -17.96 5.33 -2.05
N ALA A 191 -16.95 6.17 -1.97
CA ALA A 191 -15.98 6.39 -3.04
C ALA A 191 -14.57 6.04 -2.52
N VAL A 192 -13.81 5.23 -3.25
CA VAL A 192 -12.51 4.72 -2.81
C VAL A 192 -11.47 4.77 -3.92
N GLY A 193 -10.26 5.16 -3.60
CA GLY A 193 -9.06 4.93 -4.39
C GLY A 193 -8.20 3.90 -3.67
N ALA A 194 -8.31 2.63 -4.07
CA ALA A 194 -7.62 1.51 -3.43
C ALA A 194 -7.46 0.33 -4.39
N GLY A 195 -6.56 -0.60 -4.08
CA GLY A 195 -6.42 -1.85 -4.80
C GLY A 195 -7.73 -2.65 -4.83
N ALA A 196 -7.98 -3.32 -5.94
CA ALA A 196 -9.16 -4.16 -6.12
C ALA A 196 -8.80 -5.66 -6.00
N PRO A 197 -9.66 -6.51 -5.42
CA PRO A 197 -10.93 -6.15 -4.77
C PRO A 197 -10.71 -5.36 -3.46
N PHE A 198 -11.44 -4.25 -3.28
CA PHE A 198 -11.38 -3.50 -2.03
C PHE A 198 -12.12 -4.27 -0.92
N PRO A 199 -11.47 -4.54 0.24
CA PRO A 199 -12.02 -5.47 1.24
C PRO A 199 -13.42 -5.11 1.73
N GLU A 200 -13.68 -3.83 2.04
CA GLU A 200 -14.99 -3.41 2.54
C GLU A 200 -16.08 -3.45 1.46
N PHE A 201 -15.75 -3.22 0.18
CA PHE A 201 -16.73 -3.40 -0.91
C PHE A 201 -17.12 -4.88 -1.05
N ALA A 202 -16.13 -5.78 -1.02
CA ALA A 202 -16.39 -7.21 -1.06
C ALA A 202 -17.19 -7.69 0.17
N ALA A 203 -16.95 -7.12 1.35
CA ALA A 203 -17.71 -7.44 2.56
C ALA A 203 -19.16 -6.93 2.51
N LEU A 204 -19.36 -5.71 2.02
CA LEU A 204 -20.70 -5.10 1.85
C LEU A 204 -21.55 -5.86 0.84
N GLU A 205 -20.97 -6.25 -0.29
CA GLU A 205 -21.67 -6.97 -1.35
C GLU A 205 -22.15 -8.36 -0.91
N ARG A 206 -21.42 -9.04 -0.02
CA ARG A 206 -21.89 -10.33 0.53
C ARG A 206 -23.19 -10.22 1.34
N LYS A 207 -23.50 -9.03 1.85
CA LYS A 207 -24.67 -8.79 2.75
C LYS A 207 -25.75 -7.94 2.12
N ASN A 208 -25.42 -7.19 1.06
CA ASN A 208 -26.30 -6.19 0.47
C ASN A 208 -26.29 -6.28 -1.07
N LYS A 209 -27.37 -5.87 -1.71
CA LYS A 209 -27.36 -5.59 -3.14
C LYS A 209 -26.69 -4.24 -3.39
N VAL A 210 -25.59 -4.23 -4.14
CA VAL A 210 -24.81 -3.03 -4.42
C VAL A 210 -24.82 -2.68 -5.90
N ARG A 211 -24.44 -1.46 -6.22
CA ARG A 211 -24.19 -0.97 -7.57
C ARG A 211 -22.85 -0.27 -7.62
N TYR A 212 -22.00 -0.69 -8.55
CA TYR A 212 -20.78 0.01 -8.90
C TYR A 212 -21.09 1.10 -9.91
N LEU A 213 -20.67 2.34 -9.61
CA LEU A 213 -20.95 3.53 -10.41
C LEU A 213 -19.70 3.87 -11.24
N ALA A 214 -19.64 3.40 -12.48
CA ALA A 214 -18.51 3.67 -13.36
C ALA A 214 -18.50 5.12 -13.84
N LEU A 215 -17.30 5.66 -14.04
CA LEU A 215 -17.09 6.93 -14.72
C LEU A 215 -17.42 6.78 -16.21
N THR A 216 -18.02 7.80 -16.79
CA THR A 216 -18.17 7.90 -18.25
C THR A 216 -16.81 8.22 -18.90
N ALA A 217 -16.66 7.93 -20.20
CA ALA A 217 -15.44 8.28 -20.93
C ALA A 217 -15.10 9.79 -20.86
N GLY A 218 -16.12 10.63 -20.91
CA GLY A 218 -15.97 12.10 -20.75
C GLY A 218 -15.45 12.48 -19.37
N GLN A 219 -15.94 11.84 -18.30
CA GLN A 219 -15.47 12.07 -16.93
C GLN A 219 -14.02 11.61 -16.74
N VAL A 220 -13.65 10.44 -17.27
CA VAL A 220 -12.26 9.94 -17.28
C VAL A 220 -11.35 10.94 -17.98
N THR A 221 -11.76 11.44 -19.15
CA THR A 221 -10.98 12.43 -19.91
C THR A 221 -10.83 13.73 -19.13
N ALA A 222 -11.91 14.25 -18.54
CA ALA A 222 -11.87 15.50 -17.77
C ALA A 222 -10.93 15.39 -16.55
N LEU A 223 -10.99 14.28 -15.82
CA LEU A 223 -10.11 14.04 -14.67
C LEU A 223 -8.65 13.96 -15.07
N ARG A 224 -8.32 13.23 -16.14
CA ARG A 224 -6.92 13.08 -16.61
C ARG A 224 -6.35 14.37 -17.24
N GLN A 225 -7.19 15.22 -17.80
CA GLN A 225 -6.75 16.54 -18.27
C GLN A 225 -6.44 17.50 -17.11
N ALA A 226 -7.22 17.42 -16.02
CA ALA A 226 -7.03 18.28 -14.86
C ALA A 226 -5.93 17.75 -13.90
N LEU A 227 -5.74 16.44 -13.84
CA LEU A 227 -4.79 15.74 -12.96
C LEU A 227 -3.94 14.78 -13.82
N PRO A 228 -2.85 15.27 -14.45
CA PRO A 228 -2.06 14.51 -15.43
C PRO A 228 -1.39 13.25 -14.86
N GLU A 229 -1.19 13.18 -13.55
CA GLU A 229 -0.65 12.01 -12.87
C GLU A 229 -1.59 10.80 -12.86
N LEU A 230 -2.88 10.99 -13.19
CA LEU A 230 -3.84 9.91 -13.27
C LEU A 230 -3.67 9.10 -14.56
N GLY A 231 -3.53 7.79 -14.41
CA GLY A 231 -3.62 6.82 -15.51
C GLY A 231 -5.05 6.41 -15.81
N SER A 232 -5.29 5.81 -16.99
CA SER A 232 -6.49 4.98 -17.20
C SER A 232 -6.36 3.71 -16.39
N SER A 233 -7.42 3.32 -15.72
CA SER A 233 -7.47 2.10 -14.92
C SER A 233 -8.76 1.33 -15.20
N VAL A 234 -8.71 0.02 -15.02
CA VAL A 234 -9.84 -0.89 -15.24
C VAL A 234 -9.89 -1.90 -14.11
N VAL A 235 -11.04 -1.99 -13.45
CA VAL A 235 -11.31 -3.14 -12.57
C VAL A 235 -11.95 -4.22 -13.44
N PRO A 236 -11.34 -5.42 -13.55
CA PRO A 236 -11.85 -6.50 -14.39
C PRO A 236 -13.26 -6.96 -13.97
N ALA A 237 -14.05 -7.42 -14.94
CA ALA A 237 -15.29 -8.11 -14.64
C ALA A 237 -15.01 -9.32 -13.75
N GLY A 238 -15.91 -9.60 -12.79
CA GLY A 238 -15.74 -10.71 -11.85
C GLY A 238 -14.83 -10.42 -10.65
N THR A 239 -14.15 -9.25 -10.60
CA THR A 239 -13.43 -8.82 -9.39
C THR A 239 -14.35 -8.76 -8.17
N TYR A 240 -15.57 -8.35 -8.39
CA TYR A 240 -16.67 -8.42 -7.43
C TYR A 240 -17.81 -9.21 -8.06
N PRO A 241 -18.57 -10.04 -7.31
CA PRO A 241 -19.64 -10.88 -7.87
C PRO A 241 -20.67 -10.14 -8.73
N SER A 242 -21.10 -8.93 -8.34
CA SER A 242 -22.06 -8.13 -9.11
C SER A 242 -21.42 -7.27 -10.22
N LEU A 243 -20.10 -7.21 -10.29
CA LEU A 243 -19.40 -6.51 -11.36
C LEU A 243 -19.27 -7.40 -12.61
N THR A 244 -20.32 -7.46 -13.43
CA THR A 244 -20.41 -8.33 -14.61
C THR A 244 -19.74 -7.79 -15.87
N ARG A 245 -19.27 -6.55 -15.84
CA ARG A 245 -18.56 -5.87 -16.95
C ARG A 245 -17.32 -5.17 -16.43
N PRO A 246 -16.28 -4.95 -17.26
CA PRO A 246 -15.13 -4.16 -16.88
C PRO A 246 -15.56 -2.76 -16.39
N TYR A 247 -15.03 -2.34 -15.27
CA TYR A 247 -15.28 -1.04 -14.67
C TYR A 247 -14.18 -0.08 -15.07
N GLN A 248 -14.47 0.81 -16.02
CA GLN A 248 -13.54 1.84 -16.51
C GLN A 248 -13.45 2.98 -15.50
N THR A 249 -12.24 3.41 -15.19
CA THR A 249 -11.97 4.50 -14.25
C THR A 249 -10.60 5.13 -14.49
N VAL A 250 -10.18 5.96 -13.56
CA VAL A 250 -8.81 6.47 -13.44
C VAL A 250 -8.12 5.83 -12.23
N GLY A 251 -6.81 5.80 -12.23
CA GLY A 251 -6.05 5.23 -11.12
C GLY A 251 -4.67 5.84 -10.95
N LEU A 252 -4.05 5.48 -9.84
CA LEU A 252 -2.67 5.80 -9.47
C LEU A 252 -1.95 4.50 -9.16
N TYR A 253 -0.67 4.41 -9.51
CA TYR A 253 0.12 3.24 -9.16
C TYR A 253 0.74 3.38 -7.76
N ASN A 254 0.88 2.27 -7.05
CA ASN A 254 1.44 2.24 -5.71
C ASN A 254 2.86 1.68 -5.72
N PHE A 255 3.68 2.23 -4.83
CA PHE A 255 5.01 1.74 -4.55
C PHE A 255 5.22 1.56 -3.04
N ALA A 256 5.96 0.52 -2.69
CA ALA A 256 6.63 0.46 -1.40
C ALA A 256 7.89 1.32 -1.48
N VAL A 257 8.06 2.15 -0.48
CA VAL A 257 9.22 3.05 -0.35
C VAL A 257 9.95 2.76 0.95
N ALA A 258 11.25 3.01 0.95
CA ALA A 258 12.12 2.91 2.12
C ALA A 258 12.67 4.27 2.51
N HIS A 259 13.05 4.45 3.77
CA HIS A 259 13.87 5.57 4.18
C HIS A 259 15.26 5.45 3.54
N ARG A 260 15.75 6.56 2.98
CA ARG A 260 17.03 6.61 2.22
C ARG A 260 18.27 6.14 3.00
N ALA A 261 18.20 6.11 4.33
CA ALA A 261 19.32 5.71 5.19
C ALA A 261 19.31 4.22 5.56
N LEU A 262 18.33 3.44 5.08
CA LEU A 262 18.38 1.98 5.28
C LEU A 262 19.61 1.39 4.59
N PRO A 263 20.21 0.33 5.16
CA PRO A 263 21.32 -0.38 4.49
C PRO A 263 20.90 -0.95 3.14
N ASP A 264 21.78 -0.79 2.13
CA ASP A 264 21.50 -1.22 0.75
C ASP A 264 21.26 -2.72 0.62
N ASP A 265 22.01 -3.52 1.37
CA ASP A 265 21.86 -4.97 1.38
C ASP A 265 20.56 -5.42 2.06
N LEU A 266 20.07 -4.68 3.06
CA LEU A 266 18.75 -4.92 3.64
C LEU A 266 17.64 -4.64 2.62
N VAL A 267 17.71 -3.50 1.91
CA VAL A 267 16.68 -3.17 0.92
C VAL A 267 16.75 -4.12 -0.28
N TYR A 268 17.96 -4.56 -0.67
CA TYR A 268 18.12 -5.65 -1.64
C TYR A 268 17.43 -6.94 -1.18
N ALA A 269 17.64 -7.34 0.08
CA ALA A 269 17.02 -8.53 0.66
C ALA A 269 15.49 -8.41 0.77
N ILE A 270 14.96 -7.22 1.03
CA ILE A 270 13.51 -6.94 1.01
C ILE A 270 12.95 -7.18 -0.39
N ALA A 271 13.56 -6.61 -1.43
CA ALA A 271 13.11 -6.80 -2.81
C ALA A 271 13.17 -8.28 -3.22
N GLU A 272 14.27 -8.99 -2.89
CA GLU A 272 14.39 -10.42 -3.15
C GLU A 272 13.30 -11.23 -2.41
N ALA A 273 13.05 -10.93 -1.12
CA ALA A 273 12.04 -11.64 -0.35
C ALA A 273 10.63 -11.47 -0.92
N VAL A 274 10.27 -10.27 -1.38
CA VAL A 274 8.96 -9.98 -1.97
C VAL A 274 8.78 -10.73 -3.29
N PHE A 275 9.70 -10.55 -4.22
CA PHE A 275 9.56 -11.12 -5.57
C PHE A 275 9.73 -12.64 -5.61
N ALA A 276 10.60 -13.21 -4.77
CA ALA A 276 10.77 -14.66 -4.67
C ALA A 276 9.56 -15.36 -4.00
N ASN A 277 8.67 -14.62 -3.35
CA ASN A 277 7.48 -15.17 -2.68
C ASN A 277 6.19 -14.54 -3.20
N HIS A 278 6.13 -14.22 -4.49
CA HIS A 278 4.99 -13.55 -5.13
C HIS A 278 3.65 -14.30 -4.94
N GLU A 279 3.65 -15.64 -5.01
CA GLU A 279 2.45 -16.44 -4.75
C GLU A 279 1.92 -16.25 -3.32
N GLU A 280 2.81 -16.17 -2.33
CA GLU A 280 2.42 -15.90 -0.95
C GLU A 280 1.86 -14.47 -0.83
N MET A 281 2.44 -13.49 -1.53
CA MET A 281 1.91 -12.14 -1.57
C MET A 281 0.50 -12.07 -2.16
N MET A 282 0.20 -12.84 -3.21
CA MET A 282 -1.14 -12.94 -3.78
C MET A 282 -2.15 -13.59 -2.82
N GLN A 283 -1.71 -14.51 -1.94
CA GLN A 283 -2.57 -15.08 -0.90
C GLN A 283 -2.90 -14.08 0.20
N ILE A 284 -2.02 -13.10 0.45
CA ILE A 284 -2.27 -12.01 1.39
C ILE A 284 -3.36 -11.09 0.84
N HIS A 285 -3.18 -10.62 -0.40
CA HIS A 285 -4.16 -9.79 -1.09
C HIS A 285 -4.01 -9.96 -2.60
N TYR A 286 -5.13 -10.18 -3.31
CA TYR A 286 -5.11 -10.41 -4.76
C TYR A 286 -4.47 -9.27 -5.56
N ALA A 287 -4.57 -8.02 -5.10
CA ALA A 287 -3.89 -6.88 -5.75
C ALA A 287 -2.37 -7.09 -5.90
N ALA A 288 -1.75 -7.96 -5.07
CA ALA A 288 -0.34 -8.32 -5.22
C ALA A 288 -0.01 -9.05 -6.53
N ALA A 289 -1.00 -9.43 -7.34
CA ALA A 289 -0.77 -9.94 -8.69
C ALA A 289 0.09 -8.97 -9.54
N ASP A 290 -0.02 -7.66 -9.29
CA ASP A 290 0.75 -6.62 -9.95
C ASP A 290 2.11 -6.35 -9.29
N THR A 291 2.42 -6.99 -8.15
CA THR A 291 3.71 -6.87 -7.45
C THR A 291 4.76 -7.73 -8.15
N VAL A 292 5.09 -7.36 -9.37
CA VAL A 292 6.04 -8.08 -10.23
C VAL A 292 7.18 -7.16 -10.66
N PRO A 293 8.40 -7.69 -10.87
CA PRO A 293 9.56 -6.86 -11.25
C PRO A 293 9.31 -5.97 -12.46
N ALA A 294 8.61 -6.47 -13.48
CA ALA A 294 8.30 -5.76 -14.73
C ALA A 294 7.63 -4.38 -14.50
N ASN A 295 6.86 -4.25 -13.43
CA ASN A 295 6.15 -3.02 -13.11
C ASN A 295 7.03 -1.94 -12.47
N PHE A 296 8.37 -2.16 -12.31
CA PHE A 296 9.27 -1.15 -11.77
C PHE A 296 9.27 0.14 -12.60
N THR A 297 9.03 0.05 -13.92
CA THR A 297 8.95 1.19 -14.85
C THR A 297 7.74 2.10 -14.61
N ARG A 298 6.77 1.65 -13.80
CA ARG A 298 5.65 2.49 -13.38
C ARG A 298 6.08 3.67 -12.50
N ASN A 299 7.25 3.56 -11.85
CA ASN A 299 7.83 4.66 -11.09
C ASN A 299 8.62 5.60 -12.00
N THR A 300 8.04 6.75 -12.29
CA THR A 300 8.66 7.82 -13.09
C THR A 300 9.04 9.05 -12.26
N ILE A 301 8.90 8.96 -10.92
CA ILE A 301 8.93 10.14 -10.03
C ILE A 301 10.04 10.02 -8.99
N LEU A 302 10.08 8.90 -8.26
CA LEU A 302 10.98 8.74 -7.13
C LEU A 302 12.31 8.11 -7.56
N PRO A 303 13.46 8.53 -7.00
CA PRO A 303 14.67 7.76 -7.12
C PRO A 303 14.50 6.41 -6.41
N PHE A 304 15.04 5.35 -7.00
CA PHE A 304 15.11 4.05 -6.33
C PHE A 304 16.13 4.10 -5.18
N HIS A 305 15.91 3.27 -4.17
CA HIS A 305 16.92 2.97 -3.18
C HIS A 305 18.06 2.20 -3.84
N ASP A 306 19.32 2.49 -3.48
CA ASP A 306 20.49 1.88 -4.14
C ASP A 306 20.45 0.34 -4.04
N GLY A 307 20.03 -0.20 -2.91
CA GLY A 307 19.79 -1.64 -2.74
C GLY A 307 18.75 -2.21 -3.69
N ALA A 308 17.63 -1.51 -3.91
CA ALA A 308 16.60 -1.92 -4.85
C ALA A 308 17.09 -1.80 -6.30
N ALA A 309 17.73 -0.68 -6.67
CA ALA A 309 18.31 -0.47 -7.98
C ALA A 309 19.31 -1.57 -8.34
N ARG A 310 20.19 -1.95 -7.39
CA ARG A 310 21.13 -3.06 -7.54
C ARG A 310 20.41 -4.40 -7.75
N TRP A 311 19.30 -4.64 -7.04
CA TRP A 311 18.49 -5.84 -7.24
C TRP A 311 17.95 -5.93 -8.67
N TYR A 312 17.32 -4.87 -9.18
CA TYR A 312 16.79 -4.82 -10.55
C TYR A 312 17.89 -5.00 -11.60
N HIS A 313 19.04 -4.33 -11.41
CA HIS A 313 20.17 -4.47 -12.31
C HIS A 313 20.68 -5.92 -12.39
N ASN A 314 20.85 -6.59 -11.25
CA ASN A 314 21.34 -7.97 -11.19
C ASN A 314 20.37 -8.95 -11.88
N LYS A 315 19.05 -8.76 -11.69
CA LYS A 315 18.03 -9.61 -12.34
C LYS A 315 17.97 -9.38 -13.85
N SER A 316 18.09 -8.14 -14.33
CA SER A 316 18.17 -7.82 -15.76
C SER A 316 19.38 -8.48 -16.41
N SER A 317 20.56 -8.46 -15.74
CA SER A 317 21.80 -9.05 -16.23
C SER A 317 21.78 -10.58 -16.25
N SER A 318 20.93 -11.21 -15.44
CA SER A 318 20.78 -12.67 -15.37
C SER A 318 19.70 -13.23 -16.33
N GLY A 319 19.18 -12.42 -17.26
CA GLY A 319 18.22 -12.86 -18.27
C GLY A 319 16.78 -13.05 -17.73
N VAL A 320 16.50 -12.64 -16.51
CA VAL A 320 15.13 -12.49 -16.03
C VAL A 320 14.53 -11.30 -16.78
N VAL A 321 13.65 -11.55 -17.72
CA VAL A 321 12.96 -10.52 -18.52
C VAL A 321 12.17 -9.64 -17.54
N LEU A 322 12.69 -8.44 -17.31
CA LEU A 322 11.95 -7.38 -16.62
C LEU A 322 10.97 -6.72 -17.60
N GLY A 323 10.16 -7.52 -18.31
CA GLY A 323 9.12 -7.10 -19.27
C GLY A 323 9.53 -5.96 -20.22
N ASP A 324 9.33 -6.17 -21.53
CA ASP A 324 9.34 -5.11 -22.55
C ASP A 324 8.16 -4.15 -22.37
#